data_527a7601d689cbc737089a66db3ffc4c
#
_entry.id   527a7601d689cbc737089a66db3ffc4c
#
_cell.length_a   1.000
_cell.length_b   1.000
_cell.length_c   1.000
_cell.angle_alpha   90.00
_cell.angle_beta   90.00
_cell.angle_gamma   90.00
#
_symmetry.space_group_name_H-M   'P 1'
#
loop_
_entity.id
_entity.type
_entity.pdbx_description
1 polymer ?
#
loop_
_entity_poly.entity_id
_entity_poly.type
_entity_poly.pdbx_seq_one_letter_code
_entity_poly.pdbx_strand_id
1 'polypeptide(L)'
;MSWVELRTLITIFIMLLVPGWAILSLTNLWRRFKAIERWILAVGLSIAFYPFVYYLTRAIIPSLRIGQNKLIVLLALLFALTAWMLRKNWREQFKLGKYAGPFLFILALTLLTRFWLAHNYPYPAWTDALHHILITDLVGTTGKLPFDLQPYAPTILDQYHLGLYALTGSLQVLAEVPAHQALIWMSQALNALCGLGVFIFLSKKVSPLAGLAGMAVVGLFSFQPALYFSWSRFTQVSSQSILLIAAFAVWEAVKAWKADWKKSHVPALALTGLSGLLIAGVFLLHFRAAAFLLPLIAVICIYEFAGAIQAKKHIMRTVISIAAIAVVSLILILPALIPAMDFYVDQRSTPTEIVDLEPSKKLTENEYFANYDIQALYEIGAKKWMIGLTLLGILVGLLRKNRVLILITTAWILALFGIGFLYRLNIPLLAFTNMTGMMIMLYLPIGVIVGTLAEELWQVFSLQKHAKWANGVQWVVLFLAVVAAIYRLGEVQDFRQFMTSSDEKAMSWIEKNTPKDAVFAVHTYYWLPDSPHGSDAGYFIPYYANRRTSTGTMIASLGPGYDEVMLESEAVMSLYSSSPDIGTLCELGVDYLYDGAKNPFDGRQFNISAIQQAEGVQTIYQDSGILILKLCD
;
A
#
# COMPACT_ATOMS: atom_id res chain seq x y z
N MET A 1 10.52 9.98 -21.65
CA MET A 1 9.61 10.61 -20.68
C MET A 1 8.75 11.63 -21.42
N SER A 2 7.43 11.44 -21.43
CA SER A 2 6.47 12.33 -22.05
C SER A 2 6.22 13.59 -21.20
N TRP A 3 5.58 14.62 -21.77
CA TRP A 3 5.14 15.80 -21.01
C TRP A 3 4.13 15.43 -19.90
N VAL A 4 3.26 14.46 -20.15
CA VAL A 4 2.27 13.97 -19.19
C VAL A 4 2.98 13.33 -17.98
N GLU A 5 3.97 12.49 -18.22
CA GLU A 5 4.76 11.87 -17.13
C GLU A 5 5.52 12.91 -16.30
N LEU A 6 6.13 13.92 -16.95
CA LEU A 6 6.82 15.00 -16.24
C LEU A 6 5.85 15.79 -15.34
N ARG A 7 4.66 16.15 -15.87
CA ARG A 7 3.60 16.81 -15.11
C ARG A 7 3.16 15.96 -13.93
N THR A 8 2.98 14.66 -14.13
CA THR A 8 2.61 13.72 -13.09
C THR A 8 3.65 13.67 -11.97
N LEU A 9 4.94 13.59 -12.30
CA LEU A 9 6.04 13.60 -11.34
C LEU A 9 6.10 14.90 -10.53
N ILE A 10 5.97 16.05 -11.19
CA ILE A 10 5.94 17.36 -10.52
C ILE A 10 4.75 17.43 -9.55
N THR A 11 3.58 16.97 -9.99
CA THR A 11 2.37 16.96 -9.15
C THR A 11 2.56 16.05 -7.93
N ILE A 12 3.09 14.83 -8.09
CA ILE A 12 3.43 13.93 -6.98
C ILE A 12 4.38 14.63 -5.99
N PHE A 13 5.43 15.28 -6.48
CA PHE A 13 6.39 15.98 -5.63
C PHE A 13 5.72 17.09 -4.82
N ILE A 14 4.87 17.92 -5.43
CA ILE A 14 4.11 18.97 -4.74
C ILE A 14 3.17 18.37 -3.70
N MET A 15 2.40 17.36 -4.06
CA MET A 15 1.45 16.67 -3.17
C MET A 15 2.14 16.06 -1.96
N LEU A 16 3.29 15.43 -2.14
CA LEU A 16 4.00 14.72 -1.08
C LEU A 16 4.87 15.61 -0.20
N LEU A 17 5.03 16.90 -0.52
CA LEU A 17 5.85 17.80 0.29
C LEU A 17 5.07 18.95 0.91
N VAL A 18 4.21 19.63 0.14
CA VAL A 18 3.62 20.91 0.56
C VAL A 18 2.79 20.80 1.83
N PRO A 19 1.83 19.86 1.98
CA PRO A 19 1.02 19.78 3.19
C PRO A 19 1.84 19.52 4.46
N GLY A 20 2.78 18.58 4.38
CA GLY A 20 3.62 18.23 5.54
C GLY A 20 4.58 19.35 5.94
N TRP A 21 5.14 20.09 4.98
CA TRP A 21 5.93 21.27 5.27
C TRP A 21 5.09 22.36 5.94
N ALA A 22 3.85 22.57 5.53
CA ALA A 22 2.94 23.51 6.19
C ALA A 22 2.70 23.11 7.66
N ILE A 23 2.42 21.84 7.93
CA ILE A 23 2.22 21.30 9.27
C ILE A 23 3.48 21.49 10.14
N LEU A 24 4.66 21.14 9.62
CA LEU A 24 5.93 21.33 10.35
C LEU A 24 6.23 22.80 10.64
N SER A 25 5.88 23.69 9.72
CA SER A 25 6.10 25.12 9.87
C SER A 25 5.17 25.72 10.94
N LEU A 26 3.89 25.36 10.93
CA LEU A 26 2.90 25.79 11.92
C LEU A 26 3.26 25.35 13.34
N THR A 27 3.79 24.14 13.48
CA THR A 27 4.17 23.58 14.79
C THR A 27 5.56 24.01 15.26
N ASN A 28 6.32 24.74 14.46
CA ASN A 28 7.74 25.09 14.69
C ASN A 28 8.66 23.86 14.95
N LEU A 29 8.19 22.65 14.68
CA LEU A 29 8.99 21.42 14.89
C LEU A 29 10.16 21.29 13.91
N TRP A 30 10.11 22.02 12.80
CA TRP A 30 11.25 22.09 11.87
C TRP A 30 12.57 22.46 12.56
N ARG A 31 12.54 23.22 13.66
CA ARG A 31 13.74 23.62 14.43
C ARG A 31 14.38 22.46 15.21
N ARG A 32 13.59 21.42 15.52
CA ARG A 32 14.04 20.25 16.31
C ARG A 32 14.78 19.21 15.48
N PHE A 33 14.54 19.18 14.19
CA PHE A 33 15.03 18.13 13.28
C PHE A 33 16.08 18.67 12.32
N LYS A 34 17.01 17.78 11.88
CA LYS A 34 17.96 18.06 10.80
C LYS A 34 17.23 18.14 9.45
N ALA A 35 17.85 18.77 8.45
CA ALA A 35 17.19 19.01 7.17
C ALA A 35 16.61 17.72 6.53
N ILE A 36 17.38 16.64 6.42
CA ILE A 36 16.87 15.36 5.86
C ILE A 36 15.70 14.81 6.69
N GLU A 37 15.79 14.86 8.03
CA GLU A 37 14.71 14.42 8.93
C GLU A 37 13.42 15.23 8.71
N ARG A 38 13.55 16.56 8.47
CA ARG A 38 12.41 17.44 8.15
C ARG A 38 11.73 17.05 6.85
N TRP A 39 12.52 16.79 5.80
CA TRP A 39 12.01 16.36 4.50
C TRP A 39 11.24 15.04 4.61
N ILE A 40 11.80 14.07 5.34
CA ILE A 40 11.14 12.78 5.55
C ILE A 40 9.83 12.94 6.35
N LEU A 41 9.84 13.75 7.41
CA LEU A 41 8.64 14.03 8.19
C LEU A 41 7.59 14.77 7.35
N ALA A 42 8.01 15.74 6.51
CA ALA A 42 7.09 16.44 5.62
C ALA A 42 6.42 15.46 4.63
N VAL A 43 7.19 14.55 4.04
CA VAL A 43 6.63 13.50 3.17
C VAL A 43 5.63 12.63 3.93
N GLY A 44 6.00 12.11 5.10
CA GLY A 44 5.11 11.27 5.90
C GLY A 44 3.81 11.97 6.30
N LEU A 45 3.91 13.24 6.72
CA LEU A 45 2.75 14.05 7.09
C LEU A 45 1.87 14.39 5.88
N SER A 46 2.47 14.65 4.72
CA SER A 46 1.70 14.86 3.49
C SER A 46 0.92 13.62 3.09
N ILE A 47 1.54 12.43 3.17
CA ILE A 47 0.86 11.16 2.89
C ILE A 47 -0.32 10.92 3.84
N ALA A 48 -0.17 11.24 5.13
CA ALA A 48 -1.24 11.11 6.12
C ALA A 48 -2.33 12.18 6.00
N PHE A 49 -1.99 13.36 5.46
CA PHE A 49 -2.90 14.51 5.36
C PHE A 49 -4.10 14.27 4.45
N TYR A 50 -3.89 13.75 3.23
CA TYR A 50 -4.96 13.51 2.27
C TYR A 50 -6.01 12.53 2.78
N PRO A 51 -5.65 11.32 3.24
CA PRO A 51 -6.62 10.41 3.84
C PRO A 51 -7.43 11.05 4.94
N PHE A 52 -6.76 11.73 5.88
CA PHE A 52 -7.42 12.39 7.00
C PHE A 52 -8.44 13.44 6.53
N VAL A 53 -8.05 14.35 5.61
CA VAL A 53 -8.96 15.39 5.10
C VAL A 53 -10.16 14.79 4.39
N TYR A 54 -9.96 13.79 3.53
CA TYR A 54 -11.06 13.17 2.79
C TYR A 54 -12.00 12.36 3.69
N TYR A 55 -11.50 11.61 4.67
CA TYR A 55 -12.35 10.93 5.64
C TYR A 55 -13.11 11.90 6.54
N LEU A 56 -12.46 12.98 6.96
CA LEU A 56 -13.11 14.03 7.77
C LEU A 56 -14.24 14.70 6.97
N THR A 57 -14.01 15.04 5.70
CA THR A 57 -15.05 15.62 4.84
C THR A 57 -16.19 14.64 4.57
N ARG A 58 -15.89 13.35 4.36
CA ARG A 58 -16.91 12.30 4.20
C ARG A 58 -17.83 12.20 5.42
N ALA A 59 -17.25 12.29 6.63
CA ALA A 59 -18.01 12.17 7.88
C ALA A 59 -18.78 13.43 8.26
N ILE A 60 -18.21 14.65 8.06
CA ILE A 60 -18.80 15.89 8.57
C ILE A 60 -19.59 16.64 7.50
N ILE A 61 -19.11 16.65 6.25
CA ILE A 61 -19.70 17.41 5.14
C ILE A 61 -19.76 16.51 3.89
N PRO A 62 -20.61 15.47 3.86
CA PRO A 62 -20.68 14.52 2.74
C PRO A 62 -21.01 15.17 1.38
N SER A 63 -21.60 16.36 1.39
CA SER A 63 -21.89 17.15 0.19
C SER A 63 -20.65 17.83 -0.41
N LEU A 64 -19.57 18.03 0.37
CA LEU A 64 -18.38 18.73 -0.09
C LEU A 64 -17.60 17.91 -1.12
N ARG A 65 -17.45 18.44 -2.32
CA ARG A 65 -16.62 17.87 -3.39
C ARG A 65 -15.25 18.56 -3.41
N ILE A 66 -14.19 17.79 -3.29
CA ILE A 66 -12.80 18.26 -3.37
C ILE A 66 -12.29 18.06 -4.79
N GLY A 67 -12.75 18.89 -5.72
CA GLY A 67 -12.32 18.87 -7.13
C GLY A 67 -11.01 19.62 -7.35
N GLN A 68 -10.54 19.62 -8.61
CA GLN A 68 -9.25 20.17 -9.03
C GLN A 68 -8.97 21.58 -8.50
N ASN A 69 -9.89 22.52 -8.72
CA ASN A 69 -9.70 23.94 -8.30
C ASN A 69 -9.51 24.07 -6.79
N LYS A 70 -10.26 23.29 -5.97
CA LYS A 70 -10.13 23.33 -4.52
C LYS A 70 -8.80 22.75 -4.06
N LEU A 71 -8.31 21.68 -4.72
CA LEU A 71 -6.99 21.12 -4.46
C LEU A 71 -5.87 22.09 -4.82
N ILE A 72 -5.96 22.77 -5.98
CA ILE A 72 -4.99 23.80 -6.39
C ILE A 72 -4.96 24.94 -5.36
N VAL A 73 -6.13 25.47 -4.99
CA VAL A 73 -6.22 26.55 -3.99
C VAL A 73 -5.67 26.11 -2.66
N LEU A 74 -6.02 24.91 -2.18
CA LEU A 74 -5.51 24.34 -0.93
C LEU A 74 -3.98 24.26 -0.95
N LEU A 75 -3.41 23.65 -2.00
CA LEU A 75 -1.96 23.51 -2.13
C LEU A 75 -1.25 24.86 -2.25
N ALA A 76 -1.82 25.83 -2.98
CA ALA A 76 -1.28 27.17 -3.11
C ALA A 76 -1.28 27.90 -1.76
N LEU A 77 -2.37 27.80 -0.98
CA LEU A 77 -2.46 28.39 0.36
C LEU A 77 -1.46 27.76 1.33
N LEU A 78 -1.34 26.42 1.33
CA LEU A 78 -0.36 25.71 2.17
C LEU A 78 1.07 26.06 1.78
N PHE A 79 1.36 26.20 0.48
CA PHE A 79 2.67 26.64 -0.02
C PHE A 79 2.97 28.09 0.40
N ALA A 80 2.04 29.01 0.21
CA ALA A 80 2.18 30.40 0.61
C ALA A 80 2.40 30.54 2.13
N LEU A 81 1.64 29.79 2.92
CA LEU A 81 1.82 29.72 4.39
C LEU A 81 3.22 29.21 4.74
N THR A 82 3.66 28.14 4.12
CA THR A 82 5.01 27.57 4.33
C THR A 82 6.08 28.59 3.97
N ALA A 83 5.99 29.21 2.81
CA ALA A 83 6.93 30.24 2.34
C ALA A 83 6.97 31.44 3.30
N TRP A 84 5.81 31.90 3.77
CA TRP A 84 5.72 33.00 4.74
C TRP A 84 6.35 32.64 6.09
N MET A 85 6.07 31.45 6.63
CA MET A 85 6.61 30.97 7.90
C MET A 85 8.13 30.79 7.85
N LEU A 86 8.66 30.27 6.73
CA LEU A 86 10.07 29.94 6.57
C LEU A 86 10.91 31.06 5.94
N ARG A 87 10.32 32.21 5.54
CA ARG A 87 11.00 33.27 4.79
C ARG A 87 12.33 33.73 5.37
N LYS A 88 12.44 33.76 6.71
CA LYS A 88 13.68 34.17 7.41
C LYS A 88 14.68 33.04 7.57
N ASN A 89 14.27 31.79 7.44
CA ASN A 89 15.09 30.60 7.70
C ASN A 89 15.19 29.67 6.48
N TRP A 90 14.90 30.21 5.29
CA TRP A 90 14.86 29.43 4.06
C TRP A 90 16.14 28.63 3.81
N ARG A 91 17.31 29.28 3.95
CA ARG A 91 18.61 28.63 3.73
C ARG A 91 18.88 27.45 4.66
N GLU A 92 18.34 27.47 5.87
CA GLU A 92 18.52 26.38 6.85
C GLU A 92 17.77 25.11 6.45
N GLN A 93 16.69 25.25 5.65
CA GLN A 93 15.91 24.10 5.20
C GLN A 93 16.69 23.22 4.22
N PHE A 94 17.67 23.78 3.52
CA PHE A 94 18.49 23.11 2.49
C PHE A 94 19.92 22.77 2.95
N LYS A 95 20.25 22.99 4.22
CA LYS A 95 21.55 22.56 4.79
C LYS A 95 21.53 21.04 5.06
N LEU A 96 21.57 20.25 4.00
CA LEU A 96 21.36 18.80 4.06
C LEU A 96 22.48 18.01 4.77
N GLY A 97 23.70 18.58 4.92
CA GLY A 97 24.83 17.94 5.60
C GLY A 97 25.57 16.92 4.74
N LYS A 98 26.64 16.33 5.31
CA LYS A 98 27.58 15.47 4.58
C LYS A 98 27.01 14.18 4.00
N TYR A 99 25.90 13.68 4.56
CA TYR A 99 25.24 12.45 4.10
C TYR A 99 24.17 12.69 3.03
N ALA A 100 23.97 13.95 2.59
CA ALA A 100 22.97 14.29 1.59
C ALA A 100 23.22 13.63 0.23
N GLY A 101 24.47 13.62 -0.24
CA GLY A 101 24.83 12.99 -1.51
C GLY A 101 24.43 11.51 -1.54
N PRO A 102 24.95 10.66 -0.64
CA PRO A 102 24.55 9.25 -0.56
C PRO A 102 23.05 9.04 -0.36
N PHE A 103 22.39 9.85 0.47
CA PHE A 103 20.94 9.77 0.68
C PHE A 103 20.16 10.02 -0.61
N LEU A 104 20.46 11.12 -1.31
CA LEU A 104 19.80 11.48 -2.57
C LEU A 104 20.11 10.47 -3.68
N PHE A 105 21.32 9.90 -3.70
CA PHE A 105 21.71 8.88 -4.66
C PHE A 105 20.87 7.60 -4.49
N ILE A 106 20.76 7.06 -3.27
CA ILE A 106 19.95 5.87 -2.99
C ILE A 106 18.48 6.15 -3.30
N LEU A 107 17.95 7.32 -2.88
CA LEU A 107 16.58 7.72 -3.17
C LEU A 107 16.33 7.83 -4.68
N ALA A 108 17.22 8.48 -5.41
CA ALA A 108 17.12 8.64 -6.86
C ALA A 108 17.14 7.28 -7.58
N LEU A 109 18.07 6.39 -7.24
CA LEU A 109 18.09 5.03 -7.82
C LEU A 109 16.80 4.27 -7.53
N THR A 110 16.28 4.36 -6.28
CA THR A 110 15.04 3.69 -5.92
C THR A 110 13.86 4.26 -6.71
N LEU A 111 13.73 5.59 -6.80
CA LEU A 111 12.69 6.25 -7.59
C LEU A 111 12.78 5.89 -9.07
N LEU A 112 13.99 5.89 -9.63
CA LEU A 112 14.22 5.53 -11.03
C LEU A 112 13.75 4.11 -11.33
N THR A 113 14.04 3.13 -10.47
CA THR A 113 13.57 1.75 -10.67
C THR A 113 12.04 1.66 -10.62
N ARG A 114 11.39 2.38 -9.71
CA ARG A 114 9.92 2.35 -9.55
C ARG A 114 9.20 3.07 -10.69
N PHE A 115 9.69 4.23 -11.10
CA PHE A 115 9.11 4.97 -12.23
C PHE A 115 9.42 4.33 -13.58
N TRP A 116 10.54 3.62 -13.70
CA TRP A 116 10.79 2.77 -14.88
C TRP A 116 9.72 1.68 -15.01
N LEU A 117 9.31 1.04 -13.90
CA LEU A 117 8.21 0.08 -13.90
C LEU A 117 6.90 0.74 -14.32
N ALA A 118 6.56 1.91 -13.74
CA ALA A 118 5.34 2.63 -14.09
C ALA A 118 5.29 3.07 -15.57
N HIS A 119 6.44 3.37 -16.16
CA HIS A 119 6.58 3.74 -17.56
C HIS A 119 6.39 2.55 -18.51
N ASN A 120 7.01 1.40 -18.21
CA ASN A 120 7.03 0.24 -19.10
C ASN A 120 5.82 -0.69 -18.92
N TYR A 121 5.13 -0.60 -17.78
CA TYR A 121 3.93 -1.38 -17.47
C TYR A 121 2.77 -0.43 -17.15
N PRO A 122 2.14 0.17 -18.18
CA PRO A 122 1.13 1.21 -18.01
C PRO A 122 -0.19 0.67 -17.47
N TYR A 123 -0.44 -0.63 -17.56
CA TYR A 123 -1.66 -1.27 -17.08
C TYR A 123 -1.48 -1.86 -15.69
N PRO A 124 -2.48 -1.74 -14.82
CA PRO A 124 -2.44 -2.37 -13.50
C PRO A 124 -2.42 -3.88 -13.60
N ALA A 125 -1.68 -4.51 -12.69
CA ALA A 125 -1.50 -5.95 -12.64
C ALA A 125 -2.46 -6.61 -11.65
N TRP A 126 -2.79 -7.87 -11.87
CA TRP A 126 -3.48 -8.73 -10.92
C TRP A 126 -4.89 -8.28 -10.54
N THR A 127 -5.55 -9.07 -9.74
CA THR A 127 -6.97 -8.95 -9.40
C THR A 127 -7.30 -7.82 -8.44
N ASP A 128 -6.39 -7.48 -7.52
CA ASP A 128 -6.59 -6.33 -6.63
C ASP A 128 -6.68 -4.99 -7.40
N ALA A 129 -6.13 -4.94 -8.63
CA ALA A 129 -6.07 -3.72 -9.40
C ALA A 129 -7.44 -3.15 -9.76
N LEU A 130 -8.42 -4.00 -10.09
CA LEU A 130 -9.72 -3.53 -10.58
C LEU A 130 -10.40 -2.59 -9.57
N HIS A 131 -10.66 -3.05 -8.35
CA HIS A 131 -11.33 -2.18 -7.36
C HIS A 131 -10.49 -0.97 -6.98
N HIS A 132 -9.16 -1.09 -7.02
CA HIS A 132 -8.28 0.07 -6.78
C HIS A 132 -8.45 1.14 -7.85
N ILE A 133 -8.60 0.75 -9.13
CA ILE A 133 -8.81 1.71 -10.22
C ILE A 133 -10.20 2.34 -10.10
N LEU A 134 -11.24 1.51 -9.88
CA LEU A 134 -12.62 1.97 -9.79
C LEU A 134 -12.79 3.00 -8.65
N ILE A 135 -12.25 2.72 -7.47
CA ILE A 135 -12.31 3.67 -6.36
C ILE A 135 -11.49 4.93 -6.65
N THR A 136 -10.30 4.80 -7.28
CA THR A 136 -9.51 5.96 -7.70
C THR A 136 -10.31 6.85 -8.64
N ASP A 137 -10.97 6.25 -9.63
CA ASP A 137 -11.78 6.98 -10.62
C ASP A 137 -12.98 7.68 -9.97
N LEU A 138 -13.69 6.98 -9.07
CA LEU A 138 -14.80 7.58 -8.31
C LEU A 138 -14.32 8.77 -7.48
N VAL A 139 -13.18 8.69 -6.82
CA VAL A 139 -12.64 9.83 -6.05
C VAL A 139 -12.25 10.97 -6.96
N GLY A 140 -11.60 10.70 -8.08
CA GLY A 140 -11.20 11.72 -9.04
C GLY A 140 -12.39 12.43 -9.67
N THR A 141 -13.38 11.68 -10.12
CA THR A 141 -14.56 12.23 -10.81
C THR A 141 -15.55 12.91 -9.86
N THR A 142 -15.76 12.36 -8.65
CA THR A 142 -16.73 12.92 -7.70
C THR A 142 -16.11 13.93 -6.72
N GLY A 143 -14.81 13.88 -6.50
CA GLY A 143 -14.11 14.67 -5.50
C GLY A 143 -14.41 14.24 -4.05
N LYS A 144 -14.83 12.96 -3.82
CA LYS A 144 -15.23 12.43 -2.52
C LYS A 144 -14.74 11.00 -2.35
N LEU A 145 -14.57 10.54 -1.10
CA LEU A 145 -14.51 9.10 -0.84
C LEU A 145 -15.90 8.49 -1.02
N PRO A 146 -16.05 7.47 -1.87
CA PRO A 146 -17.33 6.85 -2.15
C PRO A 146 -17.85 6.01 -0.97
N PHE A 147 -19.16 5.80 -0.89
CA PHE A 147 -19.80 4.89 0.05
C PHE A 147 -19.96 3.49 -0.54
N ASP A 148 -20.04 3.41 -1.87
CA ASP A 148 -20.14 2.18 -2.65
C ASP A 148 -19.38 2.31 -3.97
N LEU A 149 -19.38 1.25 -4.78
CA LEU A 149 -18.75 1.25 -6.11
C LEU A 149 -19.68 1.67 -7.25
N GLN A 150 -20.88 2.20 -6.97
CA GLN A 150 -21.74 2.69 -8.05
C GLN A 150 -21.07 3.77 -8.90
N PRO A 151 -21.22 3.76 -10.22
CA PRO A 151 -22.13 2.92 -11.04
C PRO A 151 -21.53 1.55 -11.43
N TYR A 152 -20.34 1.19 -11.01
CA TYR A 152 -19.66 -0.03 -11.47
C TYR A 152 -20.18 -1.32 -10.81
N ALA A 153 -20.50 -1.27 -9.52
CA ALA A 153 -21.04 -2.39 -8.76
C ALA A 153 -21.72 -1.90 -7.47
N PRO A 154 -22.66 -2.67 -6.89
CA PRO A 154 -23.35 -2.32 -5.65
C PRO A 154 -22.53 -2.62 -4.38
N THR A 155 -21.24 -2.78 -4.47
CA THR A 155 -20.33 -3.12 -3.36
C THR A 155 -20.19 -1.95 -2.39
N ILE A 156 -20.46 -2.20 -1.08
CA ILE A 156 -20.35 -1.21 -0.01
C ILE A 156 -18.89 -1.06 0.43
N LEU A 157 -18.44 0.16 0.71
CA LEU A 157 -17.07 0.49 1.01
C LEU A 157 -16.82 1.02 2.44
N ASP A 158 -17.82 0.94 3.34
CA ASP A 158 -17.73 1.51 4.68
C ASP A 158 -16.67 0.84 5.56
N GLN A 159 -16.45 -0.46 5.41
CA GLN A 159 -15.42 -1.22 6.12
C GLN A 159 -14.10 -1.29 5.36
N TYR A 160 -14.00 -0.67 4.18
CA TYR A 160 -12.80 -0.73 3.35
C TYR A 160 -11.89 0.48 3.58
N HIS A 161 -10.58 0.30 3.46
CA HIS A 161 -9.59 1.35 3.68
C HIS A 161 -9.41 2.23 2.43
N LEU A 162 -9.98 3.41 2.44
CA LEU A 162 -10.05 4.31 1.29
C LEU A 162 -8.93 5.36 1.20
N GLY A 163 -7.96 5.35 2.13
CA GLY A 163 -6.97 6.43 2.23
C GLY A 163 -6.05 6.60 1.03
N LEU A 164 -5.66 5.52 0.35
CA LEU A 164 -4.85 5.61 -0.87
C LEU A 164 -5.56 6.40 -1.96
N TYR A 165 -6.88 6.22 -2.09
CA TYR A 165 -7.64 6.83 -3.19
C TYR A 165 -7.83 8.34 -3.01
N ALA A 166 -7.70 8.85 -1.79
CA ALA A 166 -7.58 10.29 -1.54
C ALA A 166 -6.31 10.87 -2.22
N LEU A 167 -5.21 10.10 -2.26
CA LEU A 167 -3.97 10.49 -2.94
C LEU A 167 -4.08 10.28 -4.46
N THR A 168 -4.51 9.09 -4.90
CA THR A 168 -4.54 8.74 -6.32
C THR A 168 -5.62 9.50 -7.08
N GLY A 169 -6.83 9.67 -6.53
CA GLY A 169 -7.88 10.49 -7.13
C GLY A 169 -7.52 11.99 -7.16
N SER A 170 -6.83 12.50 -6.11
CA SER A 170 -6.27 13.87 -6.17
C SER A 170 -5.21 14.01 -7.27
N LEU A 171 -4.34 13.00 -7.45
CA LEU A 171 -3.34 13.00 -8.52
C LEU A 171 -4.02 12.94 -9.90
N GLN A 172 -5.05 12.10 -10.08
CA GLN A 172 -5.83 11.99 -11.31
C GLN A 172 -6.27 13.35 -11.81
N VAL A 173 -6.90 14.15 -10.94
CA VAL A 173 -7.44 15.46 -11.36
C VAL A 173 -6.37 16.54 -11.46
N LEU A 174 -5.35 16.53 -10.59
CA LEU A 174 -4.29 17.55 -10.62
C LEU A 174 -3.32 17.35 -11.78
N ALA A 175 -3.01 16.10 -12.13
CA ALA A 175 -2.13 15.76 -13.24
C ALA A 175 -2.90 15.50 -14.54
N GLU A 176 -4.24 15.52 -14.52
CA GLU A 176 -5.11 15.23 -15.68
C GLU A 176 -4.69 13.95 -16.41
N VAL A 177 -4.62 12.86 -15.67
CA VAL A 177 -4.27 11.53 -16.17
C VAL A 177 -5.39 10.53 -15.85
N PRO A 178 -5.52 9.42 -16.60
CA PRO A 178 -6.49 8.37 -16.27
C PRO A 178 -6.25 7.77 -14.88
N ALA A 179 -7.30 7.25 -14.24
CA ALA A 179 -7.25 6.71 -12.89
C ALA A 179 -6.19 5.59 -12.73
N HIS A 180 -6.09 4.68 -13.69
CA HIS A 180 -5.08 3.61 -13.66
C HIS A 180 -3.64 4.16 -13.65
N GLN A 181 -3.36 5.22 -14.43
CA GLN A 181 -2.04 5.86 -14.42
C GLN A 181 -1.79 6.58 -13.10
N ALA A 182 -2.76 7.35 -12.60
CA ALA A 182 -2.65 8.01 -11.29
C ALA A 182 -2.38 7.00 -10.17
N LEU A 183 -3.07 5.86 -10.19
CA LEU A 183 -2.89 4.76 -9.24
C LEU A 183 -1.47 4.19 -9.30
N ILE A 184 -0.99 3.81 -10.49
CA ILE A 184 0.33 3.22 -10.68
C ILE A 184 1.43 4.21 -10.25
N TRP A 185 1.43 5.43 -10.78
CA TRP A 185 2.49 6.41 -10.53
C TRP A 185 2.57 6.82 -9.06
N MET A 186 1.44 7.09 -8.41
CA MET A 186 1.43 7.41 -6.98
C MET A 186 1.89 6.22 -6.14
N SER A 187 1.40 5.02 -6.44
CA SER A 187 1.76 3.81 -5.68
C SER A 187 3.25 3.48 -5.83
N GLN A 188 3.85 3.70 -7.01
CA GLN A 188 5.28 3.51 -7.22
C GLN A 188 6.11 4.59 -6.50
N ALA A 189 5.63 5.83 -6.43
CA ALA A 189 6.25 6.84 -5.58
C ALA A 189 6.25 6.41 -4.10
N LEU A 190 5.10 6.00 -3.56
CA LEU A 190 4.98 5.56 -2.17
C LEU A 190 5.81 4.31 -1.88
N ASN A 191 5.90 3.37 -2.82
CA ASN A 191 6.78 2.20 -2.75
C ASN A 191 8.26 2.59 -2.61
N ALA A 192 8.73 3.54 -3.42
CA ALA A 192 10.09 4.04 -3.34
C ALA A 192 10.41 4.71 -1.99
N LEU A 193 9.41 5.30 -1.34
CA LEU A 193 9.57 6.04 -0.09
C LEU A 193 9.59 5.15 1.17
N CYS A 194 9.34 3.83 1.06
CA CYS A 194 9.40 2.90 2.21
C CYS A 194 10.75 2.95 2.95
N GLY A 195 11.85 3.15 2.22
CA GLY A 195 13.20 3.27 2.80
C GLY A 195 13.40 4.51 3.67
N LEU A 196 12.62 5.58 3.47
CA LEU A 196 12.73 6.82 4.25
C LEU A 196 12.44 6.61 5.73
N GLY A 197 11.44 5.78 6.05
CA GLY A 197 11.09 5.43 7.41
C GLY A 197 12.25 4.71 8.13
N VAL A 198 12.93 3.79 7.44
CA VAL A 198 14.12 3.10 7.97
C VAL A 198 15.27 4.09 8.17
N PHE A 199 15.49 4.98 7.20
CA PHE A 199 16.54 6.00 7.30
C PHE A 199 16.35 6.89 8.53
N ILE A 200 15.18 7.52 8.72
CA ILE A 200 14.96 8.45 9.83
C ILE A 200 15.05 7.75 11.18
N PHE A 201 14.51 6.52 11.26
CA PHE A 201 14.53 5.71 12.47
C PHE A 201 15.96 5.37 12.89
N LEU A 202 16.78 4.83 11.97
CA LEU A 202 18.16 4.45 12.23
C LEU A 202 19.11 5.65 12.36
N SER A 203 18.97 6.69 11.55
CA SER A 203 19.86 7.85 11.60
C SER A 203 19.82 8.55 12.95
N LYS A 204 18.68 8.49 13.64
CA LYS A 204 18.50 9.08 14.98
C LYS A 204 18.87 8.14 16.11
N LYS A 205 18.67 6.83 15.95
CA LYS A 205 18.85 5.84 17.03
C LYS A 205 20.23 5.18 17.01
N VAL A 206 20.86 5.09 15.85
CA VAL A 206 22.16 4.46 15.63
C VAL A 206 23.13 5.47 15.01
N SER A 207 23.06 5.66 13.70
CA SER A 207 23.90 6.60 12.95
C SER A 207 23.30 6.88 11.55
N PRO A 208 23.70 7.97 10.89
CA PRO A 208 23.32 8.21 9.50
C PRO A 208 23.78 7.11 8.53
N LEU A 209 24.91 6.44 8.81
CA LEU A 209 25.40 5.32 8.00
C LEU A 209 24.47 4.11 8.11
N ALA A 210 24.03 3.76 9.33
CA ALA A 210 23.02 2.72 9.53
C ALA A 210 21.73 3.06 8.78
N GLY A 211 21.31 4.34 8.81
CA GLY A 211 20.14 4.82 8.07
C GLY A 211 20.29 4.64 6.56
N LEU A 212 21.43 5.00 5.98
CA LEU A 212 21.72 4.82 4.55
C LEU A 212 21.74 3.34 4.15
N ALA A 213 22.39 2.48 4.95
CA ALA A 213 22.44 1.05 4.69
C ALA A 213 21.05 0.42 4.75
N GLY A 214 20.27 0.72 5.80
CA GLY A 214 18.89 0.22 5.92
C GLY A 214 17.97 0.71 4.79
N MET A 215 18.09 1.97 4.39
CA MET A 215 17.37 2.53 3.25
C MET A 215 17.74 1.84 1.94
N ALA A 216 19.02 1.55 1.71
CA ALA A 216 19.49 0.81 0.53
C ALA A 216 18.97 -0.64 0.53
N VAL A 217 18.96 -1.31 1.71
CA VAL A 217 18.39 -2.65 1.85
C VAL A 217 16.93 -2.66 1.39
N VAL A 218 16.11 -1.75 1.90
CA VAL A 218 14.68 -1.66 1.57
C VAL A 218 14.45 -1.23 0.11
N GLY A 219 15.18 -0.21 -0.37
CA GLY A 219 14.94 0.36 -1.69
C GLY A 219 15.48 -0.47 -2.85
N LEU A 220 16.64 -1.11 -2.66
CA LEU A 220 17.41 -1.68 -3.75
C LEU A 220 17.74 -3.17 -3.59
N PHE A 221 18.17 -3.61 -2.39
CA PHE A 221 18.62 -5.00 -2.20
C PHE A 221 17.48 -5.99 -1.92
N SER A 222 16.42 -5.57 -1.23
CA SER A 222 15.25 -6.40 -1.02
C SER A 222 14.35 -6.42 -2.26
N PHE A 223 13.78 -7.58 -2.60
CA PHE A 223 12.77 -7.64 -3.66
C PHE A 223 11.42 -7.07 -3.19
N GLN A 224 11.12 -7.14 -1.90
CA GLN A 224 10.05 -6.33 -1.32
C GLN A 224 10.61 -4.94 -0.94
N PRO A 225 9.90 -3.84 -1.14
CA PRO A 225 8.51 -3.73 -1.61
C PRO A 225 8.33 -3.67 -3.15
N ALA A 226 9.38 -3.84 -3.98
CA ALA A 226 9.25 -3.74 -5.44
C ALA A 226 8.18 -4.68 -6.00
N LEU A 227 8.11 -5.92 -5.50
CA LEU A 227 7.19 -6.95 -5.95
C LEU A 227 5.70 -6.62 -5.70
N TYR A 228 5.39 -5.67 -4.80
CA TYR A 228 4.01 -5.18 -4.61
C TYR A 228 3.39 -4.63 -5.90
N PHE A 229 4.22 -4.16 -6.84
CA PHE A 229 3.78 -3.74 -8.16
C PHE A 229 3.01 -4.84 -8.88
N SER A 230 3.60 -6.05 -8.97
CA SER A 230 3.00 -7.19 -9.65
C SER A 230 1.73 -7.72 -8.96
N TRP A 231 1.54 -7.41 -7.69
CA TRP A 231 0.39 -7.87 -6.91
C TRP A 231 -0.69 -6.81 -6.73
N SER A 232 -0.45 -5.60 -7.21
CA SER A 232 -1.31 -4.41 -7.00
C SER A 232 -1.73 -4.17 -5.55
N ARG A 233 -0.97 -4.64 -4.56
CA ARG A 233 -1.24 -4.40 -3.13
C ARG A 233 -0.84 -2.99 -2.71
N PHE A 234 -1.33 -2.03 -3.44
CA PHE A 234 -0.92 -0.63 -3.37
C PHE A 234 -1.31 0.05 -2.06
N THR A 235 -2.46 -0.26 -1.49
CA THR A 235 -2.91 0.30 -0.21
C THR A 235 -1.99 -0.11 0.94
N GLN A 236 -1.58 -1.39 0.97
CA GLN A 236 -0.71 -1.90 2.01
C GLN A 236 0.69 -1.28 1.95
N VAL A 237 1.34 -1.20 0.78
CA VAL A 237 2.67 -0.59 0.64
C VAL A 237 2.63 0.91 0.92
N SER A 238 1.55 1.59 0.55
CA SER A 238 1.36 3.02 0.84
C SER A 238 1.35 3.28 2.34
N SER A 239 0.65 2.47 3.10
CA SER A 239 0.63 2.53 4.56
C SER A 239 2.00 2.21 5.18
N GLN A 240 2.72 1.22 4.64
CA GLN A 240 4.05 0.84 5.08
C GLN A 240 5.10 1.95 4.83
N SER A 241 4.90 2.80 3.81
CA SER A 241 5.81 3.91 3.50
C SER A 241 5.96 4.91 4.65
N ILE A 242 4.93 5.07 5.48
CA ILE A 242 4.94 5.97 6.63
C ILE A 242 5.00 5.24 8.00
N LEU A 243 4.98 3.92 8.02
CA LEU A 243 4.90 3.12 9.25
C LEU A 243 6.05 3.42 10.23
N LEU A 244 7.30 3.37 9.78
CA LEU A 244 8.45 3.66 10.63
C LEU A 244 8.62 5.15 10.91
N ILE A 245 8.07 6.04 10.06
CA ILE A 245 8.00 7.49 10.34
C ILE A 245 7.06 7.72 11.53
N ALA A 246 5.92 7.01 11.57
CA ALA A 246 4.98 7.07 12.71
C ALA A 246 5.62 6.55 14.00
N ALA A 247 6.28 5.38 13.96
CA ALA A 247 7.00 4.83 15.11
C ALA A 247 8.10 5.78 15.62
N PHE A 248 8.85 6.42 14.71
CA PHE A 248 9.83 7.45 15.03
C PHE A 248 9.20 8.65 15.74
N ALA A 249 8.08 9.17 15.21
CA ALA A 249 7.38 10.31 15.78
C ALA A 249 6.87 10.02 17.20
N VAL A 250 6.27 8.83 17.41
CA VAL A 250 5.85 8.35 18.74
C VAL A 250 7.02 8.34 19.71
N TRP A 251 8.14 7.77 19.31
CA TRP A 251 9.33 7.70 20.17
C TRP A 251 9.85 9.09 20.55
N GLU A 252 9.90 10.01 19.60
CA GLU A 252 10.30 11.40 19.86
C GLU A 252 9.27 12.17 20.70
N ALA A 253 7.97 11.88 20.54
CA ALA A 253 6.92 12.47 21.37
C ALA A 253 7.06 12.05 22.83
N VAL A 254 7.19 10.74 23.12
CA VAL A 254 7.37 10.23 24.49
C VAL A 254 8.62 10.83 25.15
N LYS A 255 9.73 10.96 24.39
CA LYS A 255 10.94 11.63 24.88
C LYS A 255 10.75 13.11 25.17
N ALA A 256 10.00 13.82 24.32
CA ALA A 256 9.74 15.24 24.51
C ALA A 256 8.91 15.51 25.79
N TRP A 257 7.98 14.64 26.13
CA TRP A 257 7.21 14.73 27.39
C TRP A 257 8.06 14.53 28.64
N LYS A 258 9.17 13.76 28.56
CA LYS A 258 10.15 13.59 29.65
C LYS A 258 11.06 14.79 29.82
N ALA A 259 11.29 15.58 28.76
CA ALA A 259 12.11 16.77 28.82
C ALA A 259 11.53 17.81 29.79
N ASP A 260 12.29 18.86 30.08
CA ASP A 260 11.90 19.86 31.06
C ASP A 260 10.60 20.59 30.66
N TRP A 261 9.48 20.05 31.16
CA TRP A 261 8.13 20.56 30.90
C TRP A 261 7.94 22.02 31.34
N LYS A 262 8.72 22.48 32.35
CA LYS A 262 8.63 23.85 32.85
C LYS A 262 9.17 24.88 31.85
N LYS A 263 10.06 24.46 30.93
CA LYS A 263 10.62 25.38 29.93
C LYS A 263 9.72 25.53 28.70
N SER A 264 9.15 24.43 28.20
CA SER A 264 8.20 24.47 27.08
C SER A 264 7.55 23.11 26.87
N HIS A 265 6.22 23.03 26.92
CA HIS A 265 5.43 21.84 26.59
C HIS A 265 4.95 21.85 25.13
N VAL A 266 5.07 22.97 24.43
CA VAL A 266 4.60 23.10 23.03
C VAL A 266 5.19 22.03 22.10
N PRO A 267 6.51 21.71 22.11
CA PRO A 267 7.04 20.66 21.24
C PRO A 267 6.50 19.27 21.57
N ALA A 268 6.22 18.97 22.84
CA ALA A 268 5.67 17.67 23.25
C ALA A 268 4.23 17.50 22.72
N LEU A 269 3.38 18.51 22.86
CA LEU A 269 2.00 18.50 22.35
C LEU A 269 1.99 18.45 20.81
N ALA A 270 2.83 19.24 20.15
CA ALA A 270 2.95 19.21 18.70
C ALA A 270 3.39 17.82 18.18
N LEU A 271 4.38 17.19 18.83
CA LEU A 271 4.81 15.83 18.48
C LEU A 271 3.71 14.80 18.74
N THR A 272 2.91 14.97 19.80
CA THR A 272 1.73 14.13 20.06
C THR A 272 0.73 14.21 18.91
N GLY A 273 0.39 15.43 18.47
CA GLY A 273 -0.50 15.64 17.33
C GLY A 273 0.04 15.03 16.03
N LEU A 274 1.35 15.21 15.74
CA LEU A 274 1.99 14.61 14.56
C LEU A 274 2.02 13.09 14.63
N SER A 275 2.31 12.52 15.81
CA SER A 275 2.28 11.06 16.02
C SER A 275 0.88 10.51 15.78
N GLY A 276 -0.14 11.17 16.33
CA GLY A 276 -1.54 10.82 16.11
C GLY A 276 -1.94 10.86 14.63
N LEU A 277 -1.56 11.93 13.91
CA LEU A 277 -1.85 12.05 12.47
C LEU A 277 -1.14 10.97 11.65
N LEU A 278 0.12 10.67 11.95
CA LEU A 278 0.87 9.61 11.25
C LEU A 278 0.30 8.22 11.53
N ILE A 279 -0.08 7.90 12.78
CA ILE A 279 -0.74 6.64 13.14
C ILE A 279 -2.10 6.55 12.43
N ALA A 280 -2.88 7.63 12.45
CA ALA A 280 -4.14 7.68 11.72
C ALA A 280 -3.91 7.47 10.20
N GLY A 281 -2.90 8.11 9.62
CA GLY A 281 -2.54 7.91 8.21
C GLY A 281 -2.22 6.44 7.89
N VAL A 282 -1.45 5.75 8.75
CA VAL A 282 -1.18 4.30 8.60
C VAL A 282 -2.49 3.51 8.60
N PHE A 283 -3.41 3.78 9.53
CA PHE A 283 -4.71 3.10 9.63
C PHE A 283 -5.59 3.39 8.40
N LEU A 284 -5.77 4.66 8.06
CA LEU A 284 -6.64 5.10 6.98
C LEU A 284 -6.18 4.61 5.60
N LEU A 285 -4.86 4.46 5.39
CA LEU A 285 -4.29 3.87 4.18
C LEU A 285 -4.49 2.36 4.13
N HIS A 286 -4.31 1.64 5.27
CA HIS A 286 -4.52 0.20 5.35
C HIS A 286 -4.53 -0.29 6.80
N PHE A 287 -5.68 -0.72 7.31
CA PHE A 287 -5.85 -1.15 8.71
C PHE A 287 -4.90 -2.28 9.14
N ARG A 288 -4.59 -3.25 8.26
CA ARG A 288 -3.63 -4.33 8.54
C ARG A 288 -2.23 -3.80 8.84
N ALA A 289 -1.77 -2.78 8.14
CA ALA A 289 -0.47 -2.16 8.42
C ALA A 289 -0.47 -1.42 9.77
N ALA A 290 -1.59 -0.86 10.20
CA ALA A 290 -1.73 -0.31 11.55
C ALA A 290 -1.60 -1.41 12.62
N ALA A 291 -2.20 -2.58 12.40
CA ALA A 291 -2.02 -3.73 13.27
C ALA A 291 -0.56 -4.20 13.35
N PHE A 292 0.22 -4.04 12.28
CA PHE A 292 1.67 -4.31 12.29
C PHE A 292 2.48 -3.22 12.98
N LEU A 293 2.02 -1.98 12.97
CA LEU A 293 2.64 -0.86 13.67
C LEU A 293 2.44 -0.94 15.19
N LEU A 294 1.26 -1.36 15.65
CA LEU A 294 0.89 -1.36 17.08
C LEU A 294 1.88 -2.13 17.98
N PRO A 295 2.35 -3.35 17.64
CA PRO A 295 3.36 -4.04 18.44
C PRO A 295 4.66 -3.27 18.56
N LEU A 296 5.13 -2.63 17.49
CA LEU A 296 6.34 -1.81 17.53
C LEU A 296 6.18 -0.62 18.48
N ILE A 297 5.05 0.09 18.38
CA ILE A 297 4.73 1.19 19.30
C ILE A 297 4.65 0.67 20.73
N ALA A 298 3.97 -0.45 20.97
CA ALA A 298 3.85 -1.04 22.30
C ALA A 298 5.22 -1.36 22.91
N VAL A 299 6.11 -2.01 22.17
CA VAL A 299 7.48 -2.33 22.64
C VAL A 299 8.28 -1.05 22.92
N ILE A 300 8.18 -0.02 22.07
CA ILE A 300 8.82 1.29 22.30
C ILE A 300 8.26 1.93 23.59
N CYS A 301 6.95 1.94 23.79
CA CYS A 301 6.30 2.52 24.95
C CYS A 301 6.68 1.75 26.24
N ILE A 302 6.69 0.43 26.20
CA ILE A 302 7.13 -0.42 27.31
C ILE A 302 8.58 -0.11 27.67
N TYR A 303 9.47 -0.03 26.69
CA TYR A 303 10.88 0.34 26.91
C TYR A 303 11.04 1.70 27.59
N GLU A 304 10.33 2.73 27.08
CA GLU A 304 10.39 4.09 27.63
C GLU A 304 9.76 4.19 29.04
N PHE A 305 8.71 3.41 29.29
CA PHE A 305 8.06 3.31 30.59
C PHE A 305 8.95 2.59 31.62
N ALA A 306 9.53 1.45 31.26
CA ALA A 306 10.47 0.71 32.11
C ALA A 306 11.68 1.59 32.49
N GLY A 307 12.23 2.35 31.52
CA GLY A 307 13.31 3.30 31.79
C GLY A 307 12.89 4.43 32.75
N ALA A 308 11.63 4.90 32.69
CA ALA A 308 11.11 5.89 33.63
C ALA A 308 10.96 5.32 35.06
N ILE A 309 10.49 4.07 35.20
CA ILE A 309 10.41 3.35 36.49
C ILE A 309 11.81 3.16 37.08
N GLN A 310 12.74 2.63 36.30
CA GLN A 310 14.10 2.39 36.74
C GLN A 310 14.80 3.68 37.21
N ALA A 311 14.59 4.77 36.49
CA ALA A 311 15.12 6.08 36.86
C ALA A 311 14.32 6.76 37.99
N LYS A 312 13.17 6.21 38.41
CA LYS A 312 12.21 6.81 39.36
C LYS A 312 11.83 8.26 38.98
N LYS A 313 11.84 8.57 37.68
CA LYS A 313 11.60 9.92 37.15
C LYS A 313 10.63 9.88 35.96
N HIS A 314 9.76 10.88 35.89
CA HIS A 314 8.86 11.12 34.75
C HIS A 314 7.85 10.00 34.44
N ILE A 315 7.57 9.10 35.40
CA ILE A 315 6.62 7.97 35.20
C ILE A 315 5.26 8.51 34.71
N MET A 316 4.65 9.44 35.47
CA MET A 316 3.35 10.02 35.12
C MET A 316 3.37 10.72 33.77
N ARG A 317 4.43 11.45 33.41
CA ARG A 317 4.55 12.11 32.10
C ARG A 317 4.64 11.11 30.96
N THR A 318 5.32 9.98 31.19
CA THR A 318 5.38 8.88 30.20
C THR A 318 4.01 8.27 29.99
N VAL A 319 3.25 7.99 31.06
CA VAL A 319 1.88 7.47 30.97
C VAL A 319 0.96 8.46 30.25
N ILE A 320 0.99 9.74 30.64
CA ILE A 320 0.17 10.78 30.01
C ILE A 320 0.52 10.92 28.51
N SER A 321 1.81 10.85 28.16
CA SER A 321 2.21 10.95 26.73
C SER A 321 1.67 9.79 25.90
N ILE A 322 1.75 8.57 26.42
CA ILE A 322 1.24 7.37 25.74
C ILE A 322 -0.29 7.48 25.59
N ALA A 323 -0.99 7.83 26.67
CA ALA A 323 -2.44 8.02 26.65
C ALA A 323 -2.85 9.13 25.68
N ALA A 324 -2.16 10.27 25.70
CA ALA A 324 -2.46 11.39 24.80
C ALA A 324 -2.25 11.03 23.32
N ILE A 325 -1.17 10.29 22.97
CA ILE A 325 -0.95 9.78 21.61
C ILE A 325 -2.08 8.83 21.21
N ALA A 326 -2.45 7.90 22.08
CA ALA A 326 -3.53 6.94 21.81
C ALA A 326 -4.88 7.65 21.58
N VAL A 327 -5.23 8.61 22.45
CA VAL A 327 -6.48 9.38 22.34
C VAL A 327 -6.51 10.20 21.06
N VAL A 328 -5.43 10.93 20.74
CA VAL A 328 -5.36 11.73 19.49
C VAL A 328 -5.46 10.81 18.27
N SER A 329 -4.75 9.69 18.26
CA SER A 329 -4.84 8.72 17.15
C SER A 329 -6.25 8.20 16.99
N LEU A 330 -6.90 7.79 18.09
CA LEU A 330 -8.27 7.28 18.08
C LEU A 330 -9.24 8.32 17.52
N ILE A 331 -9.19 9.56 18.00
CA ILE A 331 -10.06 10.65 17.50
C ILE A 331 -9.90 10.83 15.98
N LEU A 332 -8.66 10.79 15.48
CA LEU A 332 -8.39 11.01 14.05
C LEU A 332 -8.82 9.84 13.16
N ILE A 333 -8.98 8.62 13.69
CA ILE A 333 -9.46 7.46 12.93
C ILE A 333 -10.99 7.28 13.03
N LEU A 334 -11.69 7.94 13.96
CA LEU A 334 -13.15 7.78 14.14
C LEU A 334 -13.95 7.93 12.84
N PRO A 335 -13.62 8.88 11.93
CA PRO A 335 -14.36 9.03 10.67
C PRO A 335 -14.36 7.78 9.76
N ALA A 336 -13.39 6.89 9.93
CA ALA A 336 -13.33 5.62 9.21
C ALA A 336 -13.78 4.45 10.10
N LEU A 337 -13.53 4.51 11.39
CA LEU A 337 -13.80 3.42 12.33
C LEU A 337 -15.29 3.25 12.59
N ILE A 338 -16.04 4.34 12.74
CA ILE A 338 -17.48 4.28 13.03
C ILE A 338 -18.24 3.57 11.89
N PRO A 339 -18.14 3.99 10.61
CA PRO A 339 -18.84 3.29 9.52
C PRO A 339 -18.43 1.82 9.39
N ALA A 340 -17.14 1.51 9.61
CA ALA A 340 -16.68 0.12 9.58
C ALA A 340 -17.30 -0.73 10.71
N MET A 341 -17.45 -0.17 11.90
CA MET A 341 -18.09 -0.87 13.03
C MET A 341 -19.59 -1.08 12.77
N ASP A 342 -20.29 -0.06 12.27
CA ASP A 342 -21.71 -0.15 11.94
C ASP A 342 -21.95 -1.26 10.91
N PHE A 343 -21.14 -1.31 9.86
CA PHE A 343 -21.20 -2.38 8.86
C PHE A 343 -21.04 -3.78 9.48
N TYR A 344 -20.06 -3.97 10.36
CA TYR A 344 -19.84 -5.27 11.01
C TYR A 344 -20.98 -5.66 11.99
N VAL A 345 -21.65 -4.69 12.59
CA VAL A 345 -22.82 -4.95 13.45
C VAL A 345 -24.01 -5.36 12.59
N ASP A 346 -24.27 -4.67 11.49
CA ASP A 346 -25.38 -4.93 10.58
C ASP A 346 -25.24 -6.30 9.88
N GLN A 347 -24.05 -6.66 9.42
CA GLN A 347 -23.80 -7.99 8.83
C GLN A 347 -24.06 -9.16 9.80
N ARG A 348 -23.83 -8.97 11.11
CA ARG A 348 -24.15 -9.98 12.12
C ARG A 348 -25.65 -10.14 12.34
N SER A 349 -26.42 -9.11 12.03
CA SER A 349 -27.89 -9.06 12.21
C SER A 349 -28.62 -9.64 11.00
N THR A 350 -27.98 -9.75 9.85
CA THR A 350 -28.55 -10.31 8.61
C THR A 350 -27.84 -11.62 8.31
N PRO A 351 -28.47 -12.79 8.54
CA PRO A 351 -27.89 -14.04 8.05
C PRO A 351 -27.86 -13.98 6.52
N THR A 352 -26.69 -13.90 5.93
CA THR A 352 -26.50 -14.24 4.52
C THR A 352 -26.85 -15.72 4.37
N GLU A 353 -27.89 -16.05 3.64
CA GLU A 353 -28.09 -17.41 3.12
C GLU A 353 -26.86 -17.65 2.20
N ILE A 354 -25.87 -18.36 2.74
CA ILE A 354 -24.73 -18.83 1.96
C ILE A 354 -25.33 -19.81 0.96
N VAL A 355 -25.25 -19.50 -0.33
CA VAL A 355 -25.49 -20.48 -1.40
C VAL A 355 -24.62 -21.69 -1.09
N ASP A 356 -25.22 -22.81 -0.82
CA ASP A 356 -24.52 -24.05 -0.43
C ASP A 356 -23.77 -24.59 -1.67
N LEU A 357 -22.57 -24.07 -1.88
CA LEU A 357 -21.64 -24.59 -2.89
C LEU A 357 -21.24 -26.03 -2.49
N GLU A 358 -21.22 -26.93 -3.46
CA GLU A 358 -20.88 -28.34 -3.24
C GLU A 358 -19.64 -28.51 -2.36
N PRO A 359 -19.66 -29.42 -1.35
CA PRO A 359 -18.56 -29.62 -0.39
C PRO A 359 -17.20 -29.95 -1.02
N SER A 360 -17.19 -30.44 -2.27
CA SER A 360 -15.96 -30.82 -3.02
C SER A 360 -15.11 -29.61 -3.46
N LYS A 361 -15.62 -28.38 -3.39
CA LYS A 361 -14.92 -27.15 -3.80
C LYS A 361 -14.43 -26.30 -2.63
N LYS A 362 -14.75 -26.66 -1.38
CA LYS A 362 -14.32 -25.92 -0.18
C LYS A 362 -12.89 -26.32 0.21
N LEU A 363 -11.87 -25.61 -0.29
CA LEU A 363 -10.67 -25.42 0.52
C LEU A 363 -11.13 -24.73 1.80
N THR A 364 -11.05 -25.41 2.94
CA THR A 364 -11.37 -24.77 4.20
C THR A 364 -10.45 -23.56 4.37
N GLU A 365 -10.95 -22.47 4.96
CA GLU A 365 -10.13 -21.30 5.31
C GLU A 365 -8.82 -21.71 5.98
N ASN A 366 -8.85 -22.79 6.76
CA ASN A 366 -7.70 -23.41 7.42
C ASN A 366 -6.68 -23.99 6.42
N GLU A 367 -7.08 -24.57 5.30
CA GLU A 367 -6.14 -25.11 4.30
C GLU A 367 -5.47 -23.99 3.50
N TYR A 368 -6.18 -22.93 3.18
CA TYR A 368 -5.60 -21.74 2.56
C TYR A 368 -4.53 -21.08 3.45
N PHE A 369 -4.78 -20.98 4.76
CA PHE A 369 -3.85 -20.40 5.70
C PHE A 369 -2.75 -21.36 6.19
N ALA A 370 -2.96 -22.69 6.09
CA ALA A 370 -2.00 -23.70 6.49
C ALA A 370 -0.87 -23.93 5.48
N ASN A 371 -1.08 -23.58 4.21
CA ASN A 371 -0.14 -23.86 3.11
C ASN A 371 1.07 -22.90 3.03
N TYR A 372 1.25 -21.97 4.01
CA TYR A 372 2.42 -21.09 4.06
C TYR A 372 3.51 -21.69 4.93
N ASP A 373 4.36 -22.48 4.31
CA ASP A 373 5.56 -23.07 4.93
C ASP A 373 6.76 -22.10 4.91
N ILE A 374 7.91 -22.59 5.38
CA ILE A 374 9.15 -21.82 5.38
C ILE A 374 9.63 -21.46 3.96
N GLN A 375 9.21 -22.20 2.95
CA GLN A 375 9.53 -21.92 1.55
C GLN A 375 8.83 -20.64 1.10
N ALA A 376 7.57 -20.44 1.47
CA ALA A 376 6.85 -19.18 1.22
C ALA A 376 7.58 -17.97 1.80
N LEU A 377 8.21 -18.11 2.98
CA LEU A 377 9.04 -17.03 3.55
C LEU A 377 10.17 -16.61 2.59
N TYR A 378 10.82 -17.56 1.90
CA TYR A 378 11.90 -17.26 0.95
C TYR A 378 11.41 -16.73 -0.40
N GLU A 379 10.22 -17.12 -0.79
CA GLU A 379 9.62 -16.73 -2.07
C GLU A 379 8.97 -15.35 -2.03
N ILE A 380 8.26 -15.05 -0.95
CA ILE A 380 7.47 -13.82 -0.84
C ILE A 380 7.95 -12.84 0.23
N GLY A 381 8.65 -13.30 1.26
CA GLY A 381 9.10 -12.46 2.37
C GLY A 381 10.51 -11.91 2.18
N ALA A 382 11.53 -12.77 2.24
CA ALA A 382 12.93 -12.36 2.12
C ALA A 382 13.81 -13.50 1.60
N LYS A 383 14.75 -13.20 0.73
CA LYS A 383 15.73 -14.19 0.22
C LYS A 383 16.58 -14.76 1.36
N LYS A 384 17.01 -16.01 1.25
CA LYS A 384 17.78 -16.76 2.27
C LYS A 384 19.00 -16.00 2.79
N TRP A 385 19.75 -15.32 1.91
CA TRP A 385 20.92 -14.54 2.31
C TRP A 385 20.55 -13.32 3.18
N MET A 386 19.40 -12.68 2.94
CA MET A 386 18.92 -11.56 3.77
C MET A 386 18.50 -12.05 5.17
N ILE A 387 17.88 -13.23 5.24
CA ILE A 387 17.56 -13.85 6.53
C ILE A 387 18.84 -14.17 7.29
N GLY A 388 19.85 -14.73 6.62
CA GLY A 388 21.18 -14.96 7.20
C GLY A 388 21.82 -13.68 7.74
N LEU A 389 21.79 -12.58 6.97
CA LEU A 389 22.28 -11.27 7.45
C LEU A 389 21.45 -10.73 8.61
N THR A 390 20.15 -10.98 8.63
CA THR A 390 19.27 -10.56 9.73
C THR A 390 19.62 -11.31 11.02
N LEU A 391 19.80 -12.64 10.95
CA LEU A 391 20.21 -13.45 12.10
C LEU A 391 21.59 -13.04 12.61
N LEU A 392 22.55 -12.80 11.71
CA LEU A 392 23.87 -12.27 12.06
C LEU A 392 23.74 -10.88 12.72
N GLY A 393 22.87 -10.00 12.16
CA GLY A 393 22.63 -8.67 12.72
C GLY A 393 22.01 -8.70 14.11
N ILE A 394 21.10 -9.64 14.37
CA ILE A 394 20.57 -9.87 15.71
C ILE A 394 21.70 -10.30 16.66
N LEU A 395 22.48 -11.33 16.29
CA LEU A 395 23.56 -11.84 17.12
C LEU A 395 24.60 -10.75 17.45
N VAL A 396 25.12 -10.06 16.42
CA VAL A 396 26.12 -9.01 16.61
C VAL A 396 25.54 -7.83 17.41
N GLY A 397 24.32 -7.40 17.10
CA GLY A 397 23.71 -6.25 17.74
C GLY A 397 23.38 -6.49 19.23
N LEU A 398 23.03 -7.72 19.62
CA LEU A 398 22.83 -8.08 21.03
C LEU A 398 24.12 -8.03 21.84
N LEU A 399 25.27 -8.31 21.21
CA LEU A 399 26.59 -8.29 21.86
C LEU A 399 27.21 -6.88 21.87
N ARG A 400 26.60 -5.91 21.21
CA ARG A 400 27.13 -4.55 21.03
C ARG A 400 26.25 -3.48 21.70
N LYS A 401 26.64 -2.21 21.53
CA LYS A 401 25.95 -1.05 22.14
C LYS A 401 24.50 -0.85 21.66
N ASN A 402 24.14 -1.35 20.49
CA ASN A 402 22.81 -1.19 19.90
C ASN A 402 21.81 -2.28 20.34
N ARG A 403 22.14 -3.08 21.37
CA ARG A 403 21.33 -4.20 21.89
C ARG A 403 19.86 -3.85 22.11
N VAL A 404 19.56 -2.66 22.61
CA VAL A 404 18.19 -2.23 22.90
C VAL A 404 17.36 -2.12 21.61
N LEU A 405 17.89 -1.48 20.58
CA LEU A 405 17.20 -1.36 19.30
C LEU A 405 16.98 -2.74 18.65
N ILE A 406 17.98 -3.61 18.73
CA ILE A 406 17.88 -4.98 18.21
C ILE A 406 16.82 -5.76 18.98
N LEU A 407 16.76 -5.66 20.33
CA LEU A 407 15.71 -6.29 21.13
C LEU A 407 14.31 -5.78 20.75
N ILE A 408 14.14 -4.47 20.59
CA ILE A 408 12.87 -3.87 20.16
C ILE A 408 12.45 -4.42 18.79
N THR A 409 13.38 -4.46 17.82
CA THR A 409 13.08 -4.92 16.46
C THR A 409 12.83 -6.42 16.40
N THR A 410 13.57 -7.22 17.17
CA THR A 410 13.35 -8.67 17.28
C THR A 410 12.00 -8.98 17.94
N ALA A 411 11.66 -8.27 19.03
CA ALA A 411 10.35 -8.39 19.66
C ALA A 411 9.21 -8.01 18.69
N TRP A 412 9.43 -6.99 17.85
CA TRP A 412 8.49 -6.65 16.80
C TRP A 412 8.33 -7.78 15.77
N ILE A 413 9.41 -8.37 15.27
CA ILE A 413 9.36 -9.53 14.36
C ILE A 413 8.57 -10.68 15.00
N LEU A 414 8.86 -11.03 16.25
CA LEU A 414 8.16 -12.10 16.96
C LEU A 414 6.66 -11.80 17.10
N ALA A 415 6.32 -10.56 17.43
CA ALA A 415 4.92 -10.13 17.51
C ALA A 415 4.20 -10.19 16.14
N LEU A 416 4.89 -9.85 15.04
CA LEU A 416 4.34 -9.99 13.69
C LEU A 416 4.04 -11.45 13.34
N PHE A 417 4.95 -12.38 13.66
CA PHE A 417 4.68 -13.80 13.52
C PHE A 417 3.50 -14.25 14.39
N GLY A 418 3.44 -13.77 15.64
CA GLY A 418 2.29 -14.02 16.52
C GLY A 418 0.97 -13.57 15.90
N ILE A 419 0.92 -12.35 15.34
CA ILE A 419 -0.26 -11.83 14.65
C ILE A 419 -0.62 -12.68 13.43
N GLY A 420 0.37 -13.13 12.65
CA GLY A 420 0.17 -14.02 11.51
C GLY A 420 -0.44 -15.38 11.86
N PHE A 421 -0.38 -15.81 13.13
CA PHE A 421 -0.98 -17.06 13.63
C PHE A 421 -2.31 -16.88 14.34
N LEU A 422 -2.81 -15.65 14.56
CA LEU A 422 -4.01 -15.39 15.34
C LEU A 422 -5.27 -16.05 14.75
N TYR A 423 -5.33 -16.25 13.42
CA TYR A 423 -6.44 -16.94 12.77
C TYR A 423 -6.70 -18.35 13.33
N ARG A 424 -5.64 -19.04 13.83
CA ARG A 424 -5.77 -20.39 14.43
C ARG A 424 -6.53 -20.41 15.75
N LEU A 425 -6.72 -19.26 16.38
CA LEU A 425 -7.45 -19.17 17.63
C LEU A 425 -8.98 -19.14 17.42
N ASN A 426 -9.46 -19.05 16.18
CA ASN A 426 -10.88 -18.93 15.82
C ASN A 426 -11.63 -17.84 16.61
N ILE A 427 -10.92 -16.76 16.99
CA ILE A 427 -11.52 -15.63 17.69
C ILE A 427 -12.00 -14.62 16.65
N PRO A 428 -13.30 -14.30 16.64
CA PRO A 428 -13.83 -13.26 15.75
C PRO A 428 -13.03 -11.96 15.85
N LEU A 429 -12.79 -11.29 14.71
CA LEU A 429 -12.02 -10.07 14.57
C LEU A 429 -10.49 -10.20 14.75
N LEU A 430 -9.94 -11.33 15.20
CA LEU A 430 -8.49 -11.53 15.26
C LEU A 430 -7.92 -12.16 13.99
N ALA A 431 -8.74 -12.74 13.13
CA ALA A 431 -8.34 -13.32 11.85
C ALA A 431 -8.22 -12.28 10.71
N PHE A 432 -7.90 -11.01 11.04
CA PHE A 432 -7.81 -9.91 10.07
C PHE A 432 -6.56 -9.97 9.16
N THR A 433 -5.63 -10.87 9.41
CA THR A 433 -4.44 -11.06 8.57
C THR A 433 -3.99 -12.51 8.59
N ASN A 434 -3.24 -12.86 7.57
CA ASN A 434 -2.62 -14.17 7.41
C ASN A 434 -1.07 -14.03 7.40
N MET A 435 -0.40 -15.17 7.38
CA MET A 435 1.05 -15.25 7.36
C MET A 435 1.67 -14.53 6.14
N THR A 436 1.04 -14.61 4.97
CA THR A 436 1.48 -13.89 3.75
C THR A 436 1.51 -12.39 3.97
N GLY A 437 0.42 -11.82 4.52
CA GLY A 437 0.31 -10.39 4.79
C GLY A 437 1.42 -9.87 5.72
N MET A 438 1.88 -10.72 6.65
CA MET A 438 3.01 -10.44 7.54
C MET A 438 4.35 -10.61 6.81
N MET A 439 4.57 -11.74 6.10
CA MET A 439 5.85 -12.05 5.44
C MET A 439 6.28 -10.97 4.45
N ILE A 440 5.34 -10.42 3.68
CA ILE A 440 5.64 -9.41 2.65
C ILE A 440 6.09 -8.05 3.22
N MET A 441 5.89 -7.79 4.52
CA MET A 441 6.36 -6.56 5.16
C MET A 441 7.68 -6.71 5.94
N LEU A 442 8.23 -7.92 6.04
CA LEU A 442 9.47 -8.18 6.81
C LEU A 442 10.67 -7.37 6.34
N TYR A 443 10.64 -6.83 5.12
CA TYR A 443 11.70 -5.96 4.60
C TYR A 443 11.96 -4.73 5.48
N LEU A 444 10.95 -4.24 6.23
CA LEU A 444 11.12 -3.11 7.15
C LEU A 444 11.97 -3.47 8.38
N PRO A 445 11.61 -4.46 9.21
CA PRO A 445 12.47 -4.86 10.33
C PRO A 445 13.82 -5.43 9.88
N ILE A 446 13.89 -6.12 8.75
CA ILE A 446 15.15 -6.57 8.12
C ILE A 446 16.02 -5.35 7.80
N GLY A 447 15.47 -4.30 7.18
CA GLY A 447 16.20 -3.06 6.89
C GLY A 447 16.76 -2.40 8.15
N VAL A 448 16.02 -2.42 9.27
CA VAL A 448 16.49 -1.90 10.56
C VAL A 448 17.65 -2.72 11.10
N ILE A 449 17.55 -4.05 11.10
CA ILE A 449 18.58 -4.94 11.66
C ILE A 449 19.84 -4.92 10.79
N VAL A 450 19.71 -5.08 9.47
CA VAL A 450 20.86 -5.10 8.54
C VAL A 450 21.53 -3.73 8.46
N GLY A 451 20.75 -2.64 8.52
CA GLY A 451 21.32 -1.28 8.63
C GLY A 451 22.15 -1.10 9.92
N THR A 452 21.66 -1.63 11.04
CA THR A 452 22.42 -1.62 12.31
C THR A 452 23.68 -2.48 12.21
N LEU A 453 23.60 -3.67 11.60
CA LEU A 453 24.76 -4.54 11.36
C LEU A 453 25.84 -3.82 10.54
N ALA A 454 25.44 -3.11 9.48
CA ALA A 454 26.38 -2.36 8.65
C ALA A 454 27.19 -1.32 9.46
N GLU A 455 26.54 -0.62 10.40
CA GLU A 455 27.23 0.31 11.31
C GLU A 455 28.19 -0.43 12.26
N GLU A 456 27.79 -1.55 12.85
CA GLU A 456 28.64 -2.31 13.75
C GLU A 456 29.89 -2.86 13.04
N LEU A 457 29.71 -3.36 11.83
CA LEU A 457 30.84 -3.79 10.97
C LEU A 457 31.74 -2.62 10.62
N TRP A 458 31.17 -1.48 10.21
CA TRP A 458 31.94 -0.29 9.91
C TRP A 458 32.79 0.18 11.08
N GLN A 459 32.27 0.16 12.30
CA GLN A 459 33.02 0.52 13.49
C GLN A 459 34.21 -0.41 13.73
N VAL A 460 34.06 -1.72 13.52
CA VAL A 460 35.17 -2.67 13.64
C VAL A 460 36.27 -2.36 12.61
N PHE A 461 35.90 -2.12 11.35
CA PHE A 461 36.86 -1.81 10.29
C PHE A 461 37.54 -0.44 10.48
N SER A 462 36.81 0.57 10.95
CA SER A 462 37.35 1.93 11.13
C SER A 462 38.36 2.02 12.28
N LEU A 463 38.23 1.17 13.32
CA LEU A 463 39.19 1.09 14.42
C LEU A 463 40.56 0.56 13.99
N GLN A 464 40.67 -0.16 12.86
CA GLN A 464 41.92 -0.72 12.33
C GLN A 464 42.78 0.26 11.50
N LYS A 465 42.54 1.58 11.57
CA LYS A 465 43.32 2.66 10.94
C LYS A 465 43.50 2.55 9.40
N HIS A 466 42.66 1.84 8.68
CA HIS A 466 42.77 1.65 7.24
C HIS A 466 41.91 2.66 6.44
N ALA A 467 42.15 3.97 6.59
CA ALA A 467 41.39 5.02 5.89
C ALA A 467 41.37 4.87 4.33
N LYS A 468 42.42 4.27 3.75
CA LYS A 468 42.47 4.00 2.30
C LYS A 468 41.47 2.96 1.83
N TRP A 469 41.19 1.93 2.67
CA TRP A 469 40.19 0.90 2.37
C TRP A 469 38.76 1.40 2.51
N ALA A 470 38.50 2.39 3.38
CA ALA A 470 37.20 2.98 3.55
C ALA A 470 36.63 3.59 2.27
N ASN A 471 37.46 4.28 1.48
CA ASN A 471 37.04 4.83 0.19
C ASN A 471 36.76 3.71 -0.83
N GLY A 472 37.57 2.65 -0.85
CA GLY A 472 37.29 1.48 -1.72
C GLY A 472 35.97 0.80 -1.39
N VAL A 473 35.68 0.58 -0.11
CA VAL A 473 34.41 -0.01 0.34
C VAL A 473 33.20 0.84 -0.09
N GLN A 474 33.29 2.16 0.01
CA GLN A 474 32.21 3.06 -0.45
C GLN A 474 31.91 2.89 -1.93
N TRP A 475 32.93 2.82 -2.79
CA TRP A 475 32.75 2.60 -4.23
C TRP A 475 32.15 1.22 -4.54
N VAL A 476 32.57 0.18 -3.83
CA VAL A 476 31.98 -1.16 -3.95
C VAL A 476 30.50 -1.14 -3.57
N VAL A 477 30.13 -0.51 -2.45
CA VAL A 477 28.73 -0.40 -2.03
C VAL A 477 27.89 0.38 -3.04
N LEU A 478 28.41 1.49 -3.59
CA LEU A 478 27.73 2.26 -4.63
C LEU A 478 27.55 1.42 -5.91
N PHE A 479 28.57 0.70 -6.34
CA PHE A 479 28.50 -0.21 -7.48
C PHE A 479 27.44 -1.30 -7.25
N LEU A 480 27.46 -1.96 -6.09
CA LEU A 480 26.46 -2.98 -5.73
C LEU A 480 25.05 -2.40 -5.68
N ALA A 481 24.88 -1.16 -5.25
CA ALA A 481 23.59 -0.47 -5.26
C ALA A 481 23.07 -0.26 -6.69
N VAL A 482 23.93 0.10 -7.64
CA VAL A 482 23.57 0.22 -9.06
C VAL A 482 23.21 -1.15 -9.65
N VAL A 483 24.01 -2.18 -9.38
CA VAL A 483 23.72 -3.55 -9.83
C VAL A 483 22.38 -4.04 -9.27
N ALA A 484 22.14 -3.81 -7.98
CA ALA A 484 20.87 -4.15 -7.35
C ALA A 484 19.69 -3.38 -7.97
N ALA A 485 19.86 -2.08 -8.29
CA ALA A 485 18.86 -1.28 -8.98
C ALA A 485 18.51 -1.87 -10.36
N ILE A 486 19.52 -2.23 -11.15
CA ILE A 486 19.32 -2.87 -12.47
C ILE A 486 18.58 -4.19 -12.31
N TYR A 487 18.96 -5.01 -11.33
CA TYR A 487 18.30 -6.29 -11.08
C TYR A 487 16.81 -6.10 -10.69
N ARG A 488 16.46 -5.02 -9.96
CA ARG A 488 15.06 -4.71 -9.61
C ARG A 488 14.17 -4.37 -10.81
N LEU A 489 14.73 -3.94 -11.94
CA LEU A 489 13.96 -3.69 -13.16
C LEU A 489 13.30 -4.96 -13.72
N GLY A 490 13.87 -6.15 -13.45
CA GLY A 490 13.33 -7.44 -13.85
C GLY A 490 12.38 -8.10 -12.84
N GLU A 491 12.07 -7.45 -11.72
CA GLU A 491 11.20 -8.01 -10.67
C GLU A 491 9.70 -7.83 -10.99
N VAL A 492 9.29 -8.17 -12.21
CA VAL A 492 7.90 -8.17 -12.64
C VAL A 492 7.46 -9.61 -12.93
N GLN A 493 6.28 -9.96 -12.46
CA GLN A 493 5.66 -11.25 -12.72
C GLN A 493 4.73 -11.11 -13.94
N ASP A 494 5.21 -11.45 -15.13
CA ASP A 494 4.49 -11.23 -16.40
C ASP A 494 3.13 -11.92 -16.47
N PHE A 495 2.97 -13.08 -15.82
CA PHE A 495 1.68 -13.78 -15.76
C PHE A 495 0.58 -13.01 -15.00
N ARG A 496 0.95 -11.96 -14.24
CA ARG A 496 0.01 -11.07 -13.56
C ARG A 496 -0.36 -9.84 -14.36
N GLN A 497 0.28 -9.61 -15.51
CA GLN A 497 0.00 -8.51 -16.42
C GLN A 497 -1.06 -8.96 -17.44
N PHE A 498 -2.34 -8.82 -17.10
CA PHE A 498 -3.45 -9.29 -17.92
C PHE A 498 -3.63 -8.47 -19.20
N MET A 499 -3.57 -7.15 -19.08
CA MET A 499 -3.88 -6.20 -20.13
C MET A 499 -2.77 -6.04 -21.18
N THR A 500 -3.18 -5.87 -22.43
CA THR A 500 -2.36 -5.40 -23.57
C THR A 500 -2.96 -4.17 -24.21
N SER A 501 -2.24 -3.53 -25.13
CA SER A 501 -2.79 -2.42 -25.92
C SER A 501 -3.90 -2.85 -26.89
N SER A 502 -3.94 -4.13 -27.26
CA SER A 502 -5.01 -4.71 -28.08
C SER A 502 -6.30 -4.84 -27.26
N ASP A 503 -6.19 -5.28 -26.01
CA ASP A 503 -7.36 -5.33 -25.10
C ASP A 503 -7.95 -3.94 -24.85
N GLU A 504 -7.13 -2.89 -24.68
CA GLU A 504 -7.62 -1.51 -24.53
C GLU A 504 -8.40 -1.04 -25.76
N LYS A 505 -7.95 -1.39 -26.97
CA LYS A 505 -8.69 -1.11 -28.22
C LYS A 505 -10.01 -1.85 -28.28
N ALA A 506 -10.01 -3.14 -27.92
CA ALA A 506 -11.22 -3.96 -27.89
C ALA A 506 -12.23 -3.44 -26.87
N MET A 507 -11.79 -3.00 -25.69
CA MET A 507 -12.65 -2.38 -24.68
C MET A 507 -13.22 -1.03 -25.16
N SER A 508 -12.43 -0.24 -25.88
CA SER A 508 -12.94 0.98 -26.52
C SER A 508 -13.97 0.67 -27.64
N TRP A 509 -13.85 -0.48 -28.29
CA TRP A 509 -14.87 -0.97 -29.24
C TRP A 509 -16.13 -1.41 -28.49
N ILE A 510 -16.01 -2.17 -27.37
CA ILE A 510 -17.13 -2.59 -26.52
C ILE A 510 -17.94 -1.37 -26.08
N GLU A 511 -17.29 -0.34 -25.55
CA GLU A 511 -17.95 0.89 -25.08
C GLU A 511 -18.85 1.52 -26.14
N LYS A 512 -18.43 1.47 -27.40
CA LYS A 512 -19.15 2.10 -28.54
C LYS A 512 -20.21 1.24 -29.21
N ASN A 513 -20.06 -0.10 -29.12
CA ASN A 513 -20.82 -1.02 -29.97
C ASN A 513 -21.73 -1.98 -29.18
N THR A 514 -21.73 -1.93 -27.84
CA THR A 514 -22.60 -2.75 -27.02
C THR A 514 -23.54 -1.93 -26.14
N PRO A 515 -24.71 -2.44 -25.73
CA PRO A 515 -25.61 -1.79 -24.79
C PRO A 515 -24.90 -1.41 -23.50
N LYS A 516 -25.39 -0.38 -22.80
CA LYS A 516 -24.79 0.06 -21.52
C LYS A 516 -24.97 -0.93 -20.39
N ASP A 517 -26.01 -1.71 -20.44
CA ASP A 517 -26.38 -2.75 -19.48
C ASP A 517 -25.84 -4.14 -19.84
N ALA A 518 -25.06 -4.25 -20.91
CA ALA A 518 -24.44 -5.50 -21.35
C ALA A 518 -23.56 -6.11 -20.25
N VAL A 519 -23.69 -7.42 -20.06
CA VAL A 519 -22.87 -8.22 -19.14
C VAL A 519 -21.98 -9.17 -19.93
N PHE A 520 -20.70 -9.20 -19.57
CA PHE A 520 -19.69 -9.99 -20.23
C PHE A 520 -19.26 -11.19 -19.39
N ALA A 521 -19.41 -12.41 -19.91
CA ALA A 521 -18.69 -13.57 -19.42
C ALA A 521 -17.18 -13.36 -19.63
N VAL A 522 -16.41 -13.49 -18.56
CA VAL A 522 -14.95 -13.35 -18.57
C VAL A 522 -14.31 -14.56 -17.91
N HIS A 523 -13.04 -14.83 -18.22
CA HIS A 523 -12.31 -15.91 -17.59
C HIS A 523 -12.30 -15.77 -16.08
N THR A 524 -12.86 -16.76 -15.37
CA THR A 524 -13.13 -16.74 -13.93
C THR A 524 -12.26 -17.76 -13.21
N TYR A 525 -11.63 -17.30 -12.13
CA TYR A 525 -10.84 -18.08 -11.21
C TYR A 525 -11.36 -17.94 -9.79
N TYR A 526 -11.48 -19.05 -9.05
CA TYR A 526 -11.84 -19.02 -7.64
C TYR A 526 -10.59 -19.04 -6.78
N TRP A 527 -10.30 -17.91 -6.13
CA TRP A 527 -9.20 -17.82 -5.15
C TRP A 527 -9.53 -18.54 -3.85
N LEU A 528 -10.75 -18.36 -3.38
CA LEU A 528 -11.43 -19.10 -2.32
C LEU A 528 -12.76 -19.60 -2.89
N PRO A 529 -13.42 -20.58 -2.28
CA PRO A 529 -14.69 -21.11 -2.77
C PRO A 529 -15.77 -20.04 -3.00
N ASP A 530 -15.72 -18.98 -2.21
CA ASP A 530 -16.65 -17.84 -2.20
C ASP A 530 -16.03 -16.56 -2.77
N SER A 531 -14.94 -16.64 -3.50
CA SER A 531 -14.22 -15.46 -3.99
C SER A 531 -13.81 -15.61 -5.46
N PRO A 532 -14.78 -15.53 -6.41
CA PRO A 532 -14.51 -15.51 -7.83
C PRO A 532 -13.89 -14.20 -8.26
N HIS A 533 -12.98 -14.24 -9.20
CA HIS A 533 -12.41 -13.06 -9.87
C HIS A 533 -11.85 -13.41 -11.25
N GLY A 534 -11.67 -12.40 -12.09
CA GLY A 534 -11.16 -12.61 -13.44
C GLY A 534 -9.69 -13.03 -13.48
N SER A 535 -9.33 -13.78 -14.49
CA SER A 535 -7.98 -14.30 -14.71
C SER A 535 -7.30 -13.81 -15.99
N ASP A 536 -7.97 -12.94 -16.77
CA ASP A 536 -7.49 -12.29 -17.99
C ASP A 536 -7.86 -10.81 -18.07
N ALA A 537 -7.62 -10.18 -19.23
CA ALA A 537 -7.92 -8.77 -19.47
C ALA A 537 -9.40 -8.42 -19.35
N GLY A 538 -10.31 -9.35 -19.65
CA GLY A 538 -11.76 -9.14 -19.56
C GLY A 538 -12.22 -8.65 -18.20
N TYR A 539 -11.47 -9.01 -17.15
CA TYR A 539 -11.71 -8.54 -15.78
C TYR A 539 -11.76 -7.00 -15.65
N PHE A 540 -11.10 -6.26 -16.55
CA PHE A 540 -11.02 -4.81 -16.50
C PHE A 540 -12.09 -4.08 -17.35
N ILE A 541 -13.00 -4.80 -18.00
CA ILE A 541 -14.12 -4.24 -18.77
C ILE A 541 -14.92 -3.20 -17.97
N PRO A 542 -15.22 -3.39 -16.67
CA PRO A 542 -15.96 -2.40 -15.89
C PRO A 542 -15.33 -1.00 -15.91
N TYR A 543 -14.00 -0.93 -15.87
CA TYR A 543 -13.28 0.33 -15.91
C TYR A 543 -13.10 0.89 -17.33
N TYR A 544 -12.63 0.06 -18.29
CA TYR A 544 -12.26 0.55 -19.62
C TYR A 544 -13.44 0.68 -20.58
N ALA A 545 -14.50 -0.11 -20.39
CA ALA A 545 -15.66 -0.10 -21.27
C ALA A 545 -16.97 0.30 -20.57
N ASN A 546 -16.95 0.51 -19.25
CA ASN A 546 -18.12 0.82 -18.45
C ASN A 546 -19.29 -0.17 -18.69
N ARG A 547 -18.96 -1.47 -18.65
CA ARG A 547 -19.90 -2.60 -18.77
C ARG A 547 -19.71 -3.53 -17.61
N ARG A 548 -20.76 -4.31 -17.24
CA ARG A 548 -20.65 -5.33 -16.21
C ARG A 548 -19.89 -6.55 -16.72
N THR A 549 -19.31 -7.28 -15.79
CA THR A 549 -18.74 -8.62 -16.01
C THR A 549 -19.37 -9.62 -15.08
N SER A 550 -19.45 -10.87 -15.51
CA SER A 550 -19.94 -12.02 -14.71
C SER A 550 -19.16 -12.27 -13.42
N THR A 551 -18.00 -11.62 -13.28
CA THR A 551 -17.13 -11.75 -12.12
C THR A 551 -16.96 -10.39 -11.48
N GLY A 552 -17.32 -10.28 -10.21
CA GLY A 552 -17.16 -9.05 -9.43
C GLY A 552 -15.69 -8.74 -9.07
N THR A 553 -15.51 -7.60 -8.43
CA THR A 553 -14.21 -7.24 -7.85
C THR A 553 -13.86 -8.15 -6.67
N MET A 554 -12.58 -8.21 -6.27
CA MET A 554 -12.11 -8.94 -5.07
C MET A 554 -12.84 -8.58 -3.77
N ILE A 555 -13.56 -7.46 -3.75
CA ILE A 555 -14.33 -6.97 -2.60
C ILE A 555 -15.85 -7.06 -2.84
N ALA A 556 -16.30 -7.80 -3.83
CA ALA A 556 -17.72 -7.93 -4.16
C ALA A 556 -18.55 -8.51 -3.00
N SER A 557 -17.97 -9.41 -2.18
CA SER A 557 -18.59 -9.96 -0.98
C SER A 557 -18.96 -8.92 0.10
N LEU A 558 -18.55 -7.68 -0.08
CA LEU A 558 -18.83 -6.60 0.86
C LEU A 558 -20.12 -5.81 0.54
N GLY A 559 -21.06 -6.37 -0.21
CA GLY A 559 -22.26 -5.64 -0.55
C GLY A 559 -23.38 -6.48 -1.17
N PRO A 560 -24.56 -5.88 -1.37
CA PRO A 560 -25.65 -6.52 -2.08
C PRO A 560 -25.25 -6.87 -3.51
N GLY A 561 -25.92 -7.88 -4.09
CA GLY A 561 -25.60 -8.37 -5.44
C GLY A 561 -24.44 -9.38 -5.47
N TYR A 562 -23.88 -9.76 -4.32
CA TYR A 562 -22.84 -10.78 -4.26
C TYR A 562 -23.35 -12.14 -4.73
N ASP A 563 -24.58 -12.52 -4.34
CA ASP A 563 -25.19 -13.78 -4.77
C ASP A 563 -25.38 -13.85 -6.29
N GLU A 564 -25.77 -12.73 -6.93
CA GLU A 564 -25.85 -12.60 -8.39
C GLU A 564 -24.48 -12.83 -9.04
N VAL A 565 -23.42 -12.19 -8.53
CA VAL A 565 -22.05 -12.38 -8.99
C VAL A 565 -21.59 -13.84 -8.84
N MET A 566 -21.97 -14.50 -7.77
CA MET A 566 -21.65 -15.93 -7.55
C MET A 566 -22.36 -16.82 -8.56
N LEU A 567 -23.66 -16.61 -8.82
CA LEU A 567 -24.45 -17.36 -9.82
C LEU A 567 -23.89 -17.15 -11.24
N GLU A 568 -23.64 -15.91 -11.64
CA GLU A 568 -23.03 -15.59 -12.94
C GLU A 568 -21.64 -16.23 -13.10
N SER A 569 -20.78 -16.11 -12.07
CA SER A 569 -19.44 -16.72 -12.06
C SER A 569 -19.50 -18.25 -12.16
N GLU A 570 -20.47 -18.89 -11.54
CA GLU A 570 -20.65 -20.32 -11.57
C GLU A 570 -21.17 -20.80 -12.93
N ALA A 571 -22.11 -20.08 -13.53
CA ALA A 571 -22.60 -20.37 -14.89
C ALA A 571 -21.50 -20.27 -15.93
N VAL A 572 -20.59 -19.28 -15.81
CA VAL A 572 -19.41 -19.16 -16.71
C VAL A 572 -18.51 -20.39 -16.67
N MET A 573 -18.49 -21.16 -15.56
CA MET A 573 -17.67 -22.37 -15.50
C MET A 573 -18.09 -23.44 -16.51
N SER A 574 -19.34 -23.41 -17.00
CA SER A 574 -19.79 -24.32 -18.07
C SER A 574 -19.08 -24.08 -19.40
N LEU A 575 -18.60 -22.86 -19.66
CA LEU A 575 -17.94 -22.47 -20.90
C LEU A 575 -16.56 -23.15 -21.11
N TYR A 576 -16.00 -23.73 -20.06
CA TYR A 576 -14.76 -24.54 -20.15
C TYR A 576 -15.04 -25.99 -20.56
N SER A 577 -16.30 -26.42 -20.57
CA SER A 577 -16.69 -27.79 -20.87
C SER A 577 -16.87 -28.05 -22.36
N SER A 578 -17.05 -29.32 -22.75
CA SER A 578 -17.44 -29.71 -24.10
C SER A 578 -18.90 -29.43 -24.45
N SER A 579 -19.71 -29.14 -23.45
CA SER A 579 -21.14 -28.81 -23.57
C SER A 579 -21.43 -27.54 -22.80
N PRO A 580 -21.13 -26.34 -23.36
CA PRO A 580 -21.35 -25.09 -22.68
C PRO A 580 -22.86 -24.83 -22.53
N ASP A 581 -23.27 -24.38 -21.35
CA ASP A 581 -24.65 -24.03 -21.05
C ASP A 581 -24.88 -22.52 -21.31
N ILE A 582 -25.13 -22.21 -22.58
CA ILE A 582 -25.42 -20.83 -23.02
C ILE A 582 -26.81 -20.39 -22.52
N GLY A 583 -27.77 -21.33 -22.42
CA GLY A 583 -29.14 -21.01 -21.96
C GLY A 583 -29.14 -20.40 -20.56
N THR A 584 -28.49 -21.04 -19.60
CA THR A 584 -28.37 -20.50 -18.22
C THR A 584 -27.69 -19.14 -18.21
N LEU A 585 -26.65 -18.90 -19.03
CA LEU A 585 -26.00 -17.58 -19.10
C LEU A 585 -26.99 -16.50 -19.58
N CYS A 586 -27.76 -16.81 -20.64
CA CYS A 586 -28.77 -15.90 -21.16
C CYS A 586 -29.92 -15.63 -20.14
N GLU A 587 -30.35 -16.64 -19.39
CA GLU A 587 -31.33 -16.47 -18.31
C GLU A 587 -30.83 -15.56 -17.19
N LEU A 588 -29.53 -15.57 -16.92
CA LEU A 588 -28.86 -14.68 -15.96
C LEU A 588 -28.52 -13.29 -16.56
N GLY A 589 -28.81 -13.03 -17.84
CA GLY A 589 -28.52 -11.78 -18.50
C GLY A 589 -27.05 -11.57 -18.86
N VAL A 590 -26.28 -12.66 -18.99
CA VAL A 590 -24.88 -12.63 -19.45
C VAL A 590 -24.86 -12.75 -20.98
N ASP A 591 -24.90 -11.60 -21.65
CA ASP A 591 -25.17 -11.53 -23.10
C ASP A 591 -23.95 -11.73 -23.98
N TYR A 592 -22.76 -11.51 -23.46
CA TYR A 592 -21.52 -11.49 -24.24
C TYR A 592 -20.45 -12.35 -23.59
N LEU A 593 -19.46 -12.76 -24.39
CA LEU A 593 -18.22 -13.39 -23.93
C LEU A 593 -17.03 -12.57 -24.41
N TYR A 594 -16.07 -12.37 -23.54
CA TYR A 594 -14.77 -11.78 -23.86
C TYR A 594 -13.66 -12.80 -23.61
N ASP A 595 -12.83 -13.05 -24.63
CA ASP A 595 -11.62 -13.85 -24.56
C ASP A 595 -10.43 -12.93 -24.95
N GLY A 596 -9.50 -12.72 -24.01
CA GLY A 596 -8.47 -11.70 -24.10
C GLY A 596 -7.26 -12.09 -24.97
N ALA A 597 -6.39 -11.11 -25.25
CA ALA A 597 -5.18 -11.32 -26.06
C ALA A 597 -4.15 -12.25 -25.38
N LYS A 598 -4.16 -12.31 -24.05
CA LYS A 598 -3.31 -13.20 -23.26
C LYS A 598 -4.12 -14.32 -22.65
N ASN A 599 -3.51 -15.50 -22.60
CA ASN A 599 -4.09 -16.64 -21.89
C ASN A 599 -4.34 -16.31 -20.41
N PRO A 600 -5.43 -16.80 -19.82
CA PRO A 600 -5.68 -16.72 -18.39
C PRO A 600 -4.50 -17.26 -17.58
N PHE A 601 -4.20 -16.64 -16.45
CA PHE A 601 -3.03 -17.02 -15.64
C PHE A 601 -3.13 -18.44 -15.06
N ASP A 602 -4.35 -18.96 -14.90
CA ASP A 602 -4.62 -20.32 -14.42
C ASP A 602 -4.56 -21.40 -15.53
N GLY A 603 -4.35 -20.97 -16.78
CA GLY A 603 -4.20 -21.82 -17.96
C GLY A 603 -5.49 -22.44 -18.49
N ARG A 604 -6.65 -22.15 -17.89
CA ARG A 604 -7.94 -22.64 -18.39
C ARG A 604 -8.40 -21.83 -19.59
N GLN A 605 -8.91 -22.50 -20.62
CA GLN A 605 -9.37 -21.89 -21.85
C GLN A 605 -10.87 -22.14 -22.02
N PHE A 606 -11.62 -21.16 -22.48
CA PHE A 606 -12.98 -21.39 -22.95
C PHE A 606 -12.98 -22.37 -24.14
N ASN A 607 -14.00 -23.22 -24.19
CA ASN A 607 -14.18 -24.10 -25.36
C ASN A 607 -14.85 -23.32 -26.48
N ILE A 608 -14.09 -22.41 -27.09
CA ILE A 608 -14.60 -21.51 -28.15
C ILE A 608 -15.28 -22.26 -29.28
N SER A 609 -14.74 -23.42 -29.67
CA SER A 609 -15.32 -24.24 -30.74
C SER A 609 -16.73 -24.75 -30.43
N ALA A 610 -16.96 -25.18 -29.17
CA ALA A 610 -18.27 -25.64 -28.75
C ALA A 610 -19.23 -24.46 -28.56
N ILE A 611 -18.75 -23.33 -28.03
CA ILE A 611 -19.56 -22.11 -27.83
C ILE A 611 -20.04 -21.56 -29.18
N GLN A 612 -19.17 -21.47 -30.19
CA GLN A 612 -19.55 -20.96 -31.53
C GLN A 612 -20.50 -21.86 -32.30
N GLN A 613 -20.62 -23.14 -31.91
CA GLN A 613 -21.57 -24.07 -32.49
C GLN A 613 -22.96 -24.00 -31.86
N ALA A 614 -23.11 -23.29 -30.72
CA ALA A 614 -24.40 -23.12 -30.07
C ALA A 614 -25.29 -22.18 -30.90
N GLU A 615 -26.60 -22.47 -30.90
CA GLU A 615 -27.60 -21.68 -31.65
C GLU A 615 -27.68 -20.25 -31.11
N GLY A 616 -27.71 -19.26 -31.99
CA GLY A 616 -27.80 -17.83 -31.63
C GLY A 616 -26.45 -17.16 -31.37
N VAL A 617 -25.37 -17.90 -31.18
CA VAL A 617 -24.03 -17.31 -30.89
C VAL A 617 -23.43 -16.68 -32.13
N GLN A 618 -22.96 -15.44 -32.02
CA GLN A 618 -22.37 -14.66 -33.11
C GLN A 618 -21.02 -14.09 -32.75
N THR A 619 -20.02 -14.20 -33.62
CA THR A 619 -18.75 -13.48 -33.48
C THR A 619 -18.97 -12.02 -33.90
N ILE A 620 -18.82 -11.08 -32.97
CA ILE A 620 -19.02 -9.65 -33.22
C ILE A 620 -17.72 -8.84 -33.28
N TYR A 621 -16.64 -9.37 -32.74
CA TYR A 621 -15.30 -8.78 -32.80
C TYR A 621 -14.24 -9.88 -32.77
N GLN A 622 -13.24 -9.77 -33.66
CA GLN A 622 -12.08 -10.63 -33.68
C GLN A 622 -10.88 -9.86 -34.24
N ASP A 623 -9.91 -9.57 -33.40
CA ASP A 623 -8.66 -8.90 -33.79
C ASP A 623 -7.55 -9.17 -32.76
N SER A 624 -6.32 -9.35 -33.27
CA SER A 624 -5.09 -9.41 -32.46
C SER A 624 -5.13 -10.40 -31.28
N GLY A 625 -5.77 -11.56 -31.48
CA GLY A 625 -5.92 -12.62 -30.48
C GLY A 625 -7.08 -12.41 -29.51
N ILE A 626 -7.91 -11.39 -29.71
CA ILE A 626 -9.10 -11.11 -28.91
C ILE A 626 -10.34 -11.58 -29.65
N LEU A 627 -11.25 -12.21 -28.94
CA LEU A 627 -12.54 -12.64 -29.45
C LEU A 627 -13.67 -12.12 -28.57
N ILE A 628 -14.69 -11.51 -29.21
CA ILE A 628 -15.93 -11.15 -28.52
C ILE A 628 -17.08 -11.85 -29.23
N LEU A 629 -17.83 -12.63 -28.46
CA LEU A 629 -19.04 -13.28 -28.92
C LEU A 629 -20.27 -12.62 -28.31
N LYS A 630 -21.34 -12.48 -29.10
CA LYS A 630 -22.69 -12.28 -28.58
C LYS A 630 -23.26 -13.67 -28.33
N LEU A 631 -23.69 -13.95 -27.10
CA LEU A 631 -24.18 -15.26 -26.67
C LEU A 631 -25.70 -15.38 -26.84
N CYS A 632 -26.41 -14.28 -26.61
CA CYS A 632 -27.88 -14.25 -26.55
C CYS A 632 -28.42 -13.37 -27.67
N ASP A 633 -29.63 -13.68 -28.19
CA ASP A 633 -30.31 -12.92 -29.26
C ASP A 633 -30.71 -11.50 -28.85
#